data_3130359628b843f3b4c22fc0467963b8
#
_entry.id   3130359628b843f3b4c22fc0467963b8
#
_cell.length_a   1.000
_cell.length_b   1.000
_cell.length_c   1.000
_cell.angle_alpha   90.00
_cell.angle_beta   90.00
_cell.angle_gamma   90.00
#
_symmetry.space_group_name_H-M   'P 1'
#
loop_
_entity.id
_entity.type
_entity.pdbx_description
1 polymer ?
#
loop_
_entity_poly.entity_id
_entity_poly.type
_entity_poly.pdbx_seq_one_letter_code
_entity_poly.pdbx_strand_id
1 'polypeptide(L)'
;MRVLAAMSGGVDSAVAAARAVDAGHEVVGVHLALSAKPGTLRTGSRGCCTIEDSGDARRAADVLGIPFYIWDFAERFTEEVIETFVGEYAAGRTPNPCVTCNEKIKFEALLDKAMALGFDAVATGHYARLSLVDGVPELRRSVDSGKDQSYVLASLTPEQLRHSLFPLGDSWKTDVRAEAESRGLSVAKKPDSHDICFIPDGDTRSFLEKRLGQRPGQLVDAETGAVLGEHTGVHGFTVGQRKGLGIEAPAPDGRPRYVLSLEPVSGTVKVGSARDLGVHVIEANRPIWPSERPLDGPTECVVQVRAHGGIVEAVAEVSGDSGDSVTVQLREPLRGVAPGQVVVLYRTDAAEGDLVLGSAKISGTR
;
A
#
# COMPACT_ATOMS: atom_id res chain seq x y z
N MET A 1 18.60 0.60 -22.41
CA MET A 1 17.65 1.64 -22.00
C MET A 1 18.33 2.57 -21.00
N ARG A 2 17.86 3.80 -20.90
CA ARG A 2 18.21 4.71 -19.80
C ARG A 2 17.23 4.51 -18.66
N VAL A 3 17.71 4.05 -17.52
CA VAL A 3 16.85 3.65 -16.38
C VAL A 3 17.12 4.55 -15.19
N LEU A 4 16.05 5.09 -14.59
CA LEU A 4 16.11 5.80 -13.34
C LEU A 4 15.83 4.83 -12.19
N ALA A 5 16.85 4.55 -11.36
CA ALA A 5 16.70 3.67 -10.20
C ALA A 5 16.26 4.46 -8.95
N ALA A 6 15.05 4.20 -8.44
CA ALA A 6 14.56 4.82 -7.22
C ALA A 6 15.21 4.15 -6.00
N MET A 7 16.14 4.84 -5.35
CA MET A 7 16.97 4.33 -4.25
C MET A 7 16.54 4.92 -2.91
N SER A 8 15.83 4.12 -2.12
CA SER A 8 15.34 4.54 -0.79
C SER A 8 16.38 4.50 0.33
N GLY A 9 17.58 3.97 0.06
CA GLY A 9 18.59 3.67 1.09
C GLY A 9 18.36 2.34 1.81
N GLY A 10 17.48 1.49 1.31
CA GLY A 10 17.28 0.11 1.74
C GLY A 10 17.97 -0.90 0.82
N VAL A 11 18.13 -2.14 1.32
CA VAL A 11 18.79 -3.24 0.59
C VAL A 11 18.11 -3.53 -0.75
N ASP A 12 16.78 -3.55 -0.79
CA ASP A 12 16.00 -3.92 -1.98
C ASP A 12 16.23 -2.94 -3.13
N SER A 13 16.15 -1.64 -2.86
CA SER A 13 16.38 -0.62 -3.87
C SER A 13 17.83 -0.59 -4.40
N ALA A 14 18.79 -0.90 -3.52
CA ALA A 14 20.21 -0.98 -3.92
C ALA A 14 20.47 -2.18 -4.83
N VAL A 15 19.92 -3.37 -4.52
CA VAL A 15 20.05 -4.57 -5.37
C VAL A 15 19.26 -4.41 -6.67
N ALA A 16 18.09 -3.79 -6.64
CA ALA A 16 17.33 -3.51 -7.86
C ALA A 16 18.13 -2.60 -8.83
N ALA A 17 18.80 -1.57 -8.31
CA ALA A 17 19.68 -0.72 -9.09
C ALA A 17 20.89 -1.51 -9.65
N ALA A 18 21.51 -2.38 -8.83
CA ALA A 18 22.61 -3.22 -9.24
C ALA A 18 22.24 -4.15 -10.41
N ARG A 19 21.08 -4.80 -10.31
CA ARG A 19 20.57 -5.68 -11.37
C ARG A 19 20.23 -4.94 -12.66
N ALA A 20 19.74 -3.69 -12.55
CA ALA A 20 19.55 -2.86 -13.74
C ALA A 20 20.88 -2.53 -14.44
N VAL A 21 21.95 -2.30 -13.68
CA VAL A 21 23.32 -2.13 -14.23
C VAL A 21 23.80 -3.41 -14.89
N ASP A 22 23.65 -4.57 -14.22
CA ASP A 22 24.07 -5.88 -14.76
C ASP A 22 23.33 -6.25 -16.05
N ALA A 23 22.07 -5.80 -16.17
CA ALA A 23 21.28 -5.97 -17.39
C ALA A 23 21.74 -5.06 -18.55
N GLY A 24 22.82 -4.29 -18.36
CA GLY A 24 23.40 -3.42 -19.38
C GLY A 24 22.64 -2.13 -19.64
N HIS A 25 21.85 -1.68 -18.67
CA HIS A 25 21.16 -0.39 -18.76
C HIS A 25 22.09 0.76 -18.37
N GLU A 26 21.87 1.95 -18.95
CA GLU A 26 22.43 3.20 -18.46
C GLU A 26 21.63 3.64 -17.24
N VAL A 27 22.17 3.46 -16.03
CA VAL A 27 21.43 3.65 -14.78
C VAL A 27 21.84 4.94 -14.09
N VAL A 28 20.84 5.69 -13.63
CA VAL A 28 21.00 6.85 -12.75
C VAL A 28 20.22 6.61 -11.47
N GLY A 29 20.85 6.72 -10.31
CA GLY A 29 20.20 6.61 -9.02
C GLY A 29 19.50 7.90 -8.61
N VAL A 30 18.33 7.79 -8.03
CA VAL A 30 17.61 8.92 -7.43
C VAL A 30 17.05 8.57 -6.05
N HIS A 31 17.25 9.44 -5.09
CA HIS A 31 16.57 9.40 -3.81
C HIS A 31 15.46 10.45 -3.77
N LEU A 32 14.27 10.05 -3.35
CA LEU A 32 13.14 10.96 -3.19
C LEU A 32 13.13 11.53 -1.77
N ALA A 33 13.37 12.82 -1.64
CA ALA A 33 13.18 13.54 -0.37
C ALA A 33 11.68 13.81 -0.19
N LEU A 34 11.03 13.12 0.74
CA LEU A 34 9.59 13.18 0.99
C LEU A 34 9.23 14.01 2.24
N SER A 35 10.20 14.64 2.91
CA SER A 35 10.00 15.45 4.11
C SER A 35 10.73 16.77 4.00
N ALA A 36 9.99 17.86 4.18
CA ALA A 36 10.55 19.24 4.20
C ALA A 36 11.25 19.61 5.51
N LYS A 37 11.20 18.77 6.55
CA LYS A 37 11.84 19.08 7.85
C LYS A 37 13.23 18.45 7.92
N PRO A 38 14.32 19.23 7.75
CA PRO A 38 15.71 18.77 7.91
C PRO A 38 16.04 18.59 9.39
N GLY A 39 15.35 17.89 10.16
CA GLY A 39 15.62 17.84 11.60
C GLY A 39 14.90 16.74 12.35
N THR A 40 14.11 15.90 11.69
CA THR A 40 13.67 14.64 12.27
C THR A 40 14.81 13.63 12.23
N LEU A 41 15.90 14.00 12.92
CA LEU A 41 16.97 13.10 13.27
C LEU A 41 16.39 12.00 14.16
N ARG A 42 16.04 10.89 13.57
CA ARG A 42 15.87 9.63 14.31
C ARG A 42 16.92 8.65 13.86
N THR A 43 17.79 8.32 14.79
CA THR A 43 18.61 7.13 14.79
C THR A 43 17.67 5.93 14.88
N GLY A 44 17.45 5.25 13.75
CA GLY A 44 16.63 4.02 13.70
C GLY A 44 15.86 3.86 12.40
N SER A 45 15.79 2.66 11.90
CA SER A 45 15.30 2.20 10.59
C SER A 45 13.76 2.30 10.35
N ARG A 46 13.09 3.36 10.81
CA ARG A 46 11.63 3.48 10.73
C ARG A 46 11.14 4.66 9.91
N GLY A 47 11.61 4.79 8.67
CA GLY A 47 11.12 5.80 7.74
C GLY A 47 11.92 5.77 6.45
N CYS A 48 11.28 6.01 5.29
CA CYS A 48 11.96 5.88 4.00
C CYS A 48 12.69 7.16 3.55
N CYS A 49 12.93 8.17 4.40
CA CYS A 49 13.39 9.48 3.92
C CYS A 49 14.20 10.26 4.97
N THR A 50 15.09 9.59 5.67
CA THR A 50 16.04 10.27 6.56
C THR A 50 17.29 10.71 5.80
N ILE A 51 18.08 11.63 6.39
CA ILE A 51 19.41 11.99 5.85
C ILE A 51 20.32 10.75 5.78
N GLU A 52 20.18 9.83 6.74
CA GLU A 52 20.91 8.56 6.75
C GLU A 52 20.52 7.70 5.55
N ASP A 53 19.22 7.59 5.21
CA ASP A 53 18.74 6.83 4.07
C ASP A 53 19.29 7.38 2.75
N SER A 54 19.32 8.72 2.59
CA SER A 54 19.90 9.33 1.40
C SER A 54 21.42 9.11 1.32
N GLY A 55 22.10 9.09 2.47
CA GLY A 55 23.52 8.76 2.58
C GLY A 55 23.79 7.30 2.23
N ASP A 56 22.93 6.36 2.69
CA ASP A 56 23.00 4.95 2.34
C ASP A 56 22.78 4.72 0.84
N ALA A 57 21.77 5.40 0.25
CA ALA A 57 21.51 5.34 -1.18
C ALA A 57 22.71 5.87 -2.01
N ARG A 58 23.32 6.98 -1.57
CA ARG A 58 24.51 7.52 -2.22
C ARG A 58 25.67 6.54 -2.16
N ARG A 59 25.97 5.96 -0.99
CA ARG A 59 27.03 4.95 -0.84
C ARG A 59 26.80 3.72 -1.75
N ALA A 60 25.56 3.28 -1.84
CA ALA A 60 25.23 2.18 -2.76
C ALA A 60 25.44 2.59 -4.22
N ALA A 61 25.06 3.79 -4.63
CA ALA A 61 25.30 4.31 -5.96
C ALA A 61 26.80 4.44 -6.29
N ASP A 62 27.62 4.89 -5.31
CA ASP A 62 29.08 4.98 -5.44
C ASP A 62 29.70 3.59 -5.67
N VAL A 63 29.24 2.56 -4.92
CA VAL A 63 29.70 1.16 -5.13
C VAL A 63 29.33 0.64 -6.50
N LEU A 64 28.15 1.02 -7.01
CA LEU A 64 27.67 0.62 -8.33
C LEU A 64 28.29 1.45 -9.48
N GLY A 65 29.01 2.53 -9.18
CA GLY A 65 29.59 3.43 -10.16
C GLY A 65 28.56 4.22 -10.97
N ILE A 66 27.39 4.48 -10.43
CA ILE A 66 26.29 5.20 -11.12
C ILE A 66 26.14 6.64 -10.61
N PRO A 67 25.75 7.61 -11.46
CA PRO A 67 25.36 8.94 -11.04
C PRO A 67 24.20 8.89 -10.04
N PHE A 68 24.19 9.81 -9.07
CA PHE A 68 23.15 9.82 -8.03
C PHE A 68 22.67 11.24 -7.74
N TYR A 69 21.34 11.40 -7.65
CA TYR A 69 20.67 12.67 -7.36
C TYR A 69 19.67 12.52 -6.21
N ILE A 70 19.37 13.63 -5.57
CA ILE A 70 18.26 13.75 -4.61
C ILE A 70 17.23 14.68 -5.24
N TRP A 71 15.99 14.19 -5.35
CA TRP A 71 14.87 14.97 -5.86
C TRP A 71 13.89 15.29 -4.73
N ASP A 72 13.52 16.56 -4.63
CA ASP A 72 12.53 17.00 -3.64
C ASP A 72 11.11 16.75 -4.17
N PHE A 73 10.35 15.97 -3.40
CA PHE A 73 8.93 15.68 -3.59
C PHE A 73 8.13 15.93 -2.31
N ALA A 74 8.69 16.68 -1.32
CA ALA A 74 8.11 16.83 0.00
C ALA A 74 6.73 17.51 -0.03
N GLU A 75 6.58 18.56 -0.85
CA GLU A 75 5.32 19.28 -1.02
C GLU A 75 4.26 18.34 -1.62
N ARG A 76 4.56 17.75 -2.78
CA ARG A 76 3.63 16.83 -3.47
C ARG A 76 3.28 15.61 -2.61
N PHE A 77 4.23 15.05 -1.86
CA PHE A 77 3.98 13.97 -0.92
C PHE A 77 3.02 14.38 0.21
N THR A 78 3.18 15.61 0.71
CA THR A 78 2.27 16.14 1.74
C THR A 78 0.87 16.29 1.19
N GLU A 79 0.70 16.90 0.03
CA GLU A 79 -0.61 17.13 -0.59
C GLU A 79 -1.31 15.85 -1.01
N GLU A 80 -0.61 14.99 -1.76
CA GLU A 80 -1.23 13.80 -2.39
C GLU A 80 -1.36 12.61 -1.44
N VAL A 81 -0.42 12.44 -0.50
CA VAL A 81 -0.40 11.25 0.36
C VAL A 81 -0.88 11.58 1.78
N ILE A 82 -0.27 12.60 2.43
CA ILE A 82 -0.57 12.86 3.84
C ILE A 82 -1.95 13.50 3.99
N GLU A 83 -2.27 14.55 3.22
CA GLU A 83 -3.58 15.22 3.32
C GLU A 83 -4.71 14.31 2.84
N THR A 84 -4.48 13.48 1.81
CA THR A 84 -5.44 12.44 1.39
C THR A 84 -5.68 11.44 2.52
N PHE A 85 -4.62 10.96 3.18
CA PHE A 85 -4.72 10.05 4.31
C PHE A 85 -5.54 10.64 5.46
N VAL A 86 -5.26 11.89 5.84
CA VAL A 86 -5.99 12.61 6.88
C VAL A 86 -7.46 12.83 6.50
N GLY A 87 -7.73 13.22 5.27
CA GLY A 87 -9.08 13.44 4.74
C GLY A 87 -9.93 12.17 4.71
N GLU A 88 -9.35 11.03 4.35
CA GLU A 88 -10.03 9.73 4.36
C GLU A 88 -10.43 9.33 5.80
N TYR A 89 -9.53 9.49 6.78
CA TYR A 89 -9.87 9.23 8.18
C TYR A 89 -10.91 10.21 8.73
N ALA A 90 -10.86 11.48 8.33
CA ALA A 90 -11.90 12.44 8.69
C ALA A 90 -13.27 12.05 8.15
N ALA A 91 -13.31 11.35 7.03
CA ALA A 91 -14.52 10.80 6.41
C ALA A 91 -14.88 9.38 6.91
N GLY A 92 -14.21 8.87 7.95
CA GLY A 92 -14.48 7.54 8.54
C GLY A 92 -14.02 6.37 7.69
N ARG A 93 -13.14 6.60 6.74
CA ARG A 93 -12.56 5.56 5.90
C ARG A 93 -11.14 5.22 6.35
N THR A 94 -10.65 4.04 6.02
CA THR A 94 -9.31 3.58 6.40
C THR A 94 -8.45 3.38 5.15
N PRO A 95 -7.73 4.41 4.67
CA PRO A 95 -6.91 4.32 3.46
C PRO A 95 -5.63 3.52 3.69
N ASN A 96 -5.04 3.04 2.59
CA ASN A 96 -3.67 2.53 2.57
C ASN A 96 -2.75 3.58 1.93
N PRO A 97 -1.94 4.31 2.71
CA PRO A 97 -1.11 5.39 2.18
C PRO A 97 0.02 4.88 1.27
N CYS A 98 0.43 3.61 1.40
CA CYS A 98 1.45 3.02 0.52
C CYS A 98 0.92 2.83 -0.91
N VAL A 99 -0.36 2.50 -1.08
CA VAL A 99 -1.01 2.46 -2.40
C VAL A 99 -0.98 3.85 -3.03
N THR A 100 -1.44 4.87 -2.30
CA THR A 100 -1.46 6.26 -2.78
C THR A 100 -0.04 6.77 -3.09
N CYS A 101 0.95 6.44 -2.25
CA CYS A 101 2.35 6.82 -2.49
C CYS A 101 2.91 6.18 -3.76
N ASN A 102 2.63 4.90 -3.99
CA ASN A 102 3.04 4.25 -5.24
C ASN A 102 2.36 4.90 -6.44
N GLU A 103 1.03 5.06 -6.40
CA GLU A 103 0.25 5.68 -7.48
C GLU A 103 0.75 7.10 -7.78
N LYS A 104 0.76 8.01 -6.79
CA LYS A 104 0.93 9.44 -7.00
C LYS A 104 2.38 9.94 -7.00
N ILE A 105 3.24 9.31 -6.23
CA ILE A 105 4.61 9.79 -6.06
C ILE A 105 5.59 8.98 -6.90
N LYS A 106 5.61 7.64 -6.72
CA LYS A 106 6.63 6.81 -7.36
C LYS A 106 6.34 6.52 -8.84
N PHE A 107 5.08 6.35 -9.21
CA PHE A 107 4.69 5.94 -10.57
C PHE A 107 3.81 6.97 -11.31
N GLU A 108 3.60 8.15 -10.73
CA GLU A 108 3.11 9.34 -11.44
C GLU A 108 4.19 10.41 -11.43
N ALA A 109 4.44 11.09 -10.30
CA ALA A 109 5.35 12.22 -10.23
C ALA A 109 6.80 11.89 -10.63
N LEU A 110 7.35 10.79 -10.10
CA LEU A 110 8.71 10.37 -10.41
C LEU A 110 8.83 9.90 -11.86
N LEU A 111 7.87 9.09 -12.33
CA LEU A 111 7.88 8.57 -13.70
C LEU A 111 7.74 9.72 -14.70
N ASP A 112 6.79 10.63 -14.54
CA ASP A 112 6.60 11.78 -15.42
C ASP A 112 7.88 12.61 -15.53
N LYS A 113 8.54 12.86 -14.39
CA LYS A 113 9.81 13.59 -14.37
C LYS A 113 10.93 12.79 -15.04
N ALA A 114 10.99 11.48 -14.86
CA ALA A 114 11.94 10.60 -15.51
C ALA A 114 11.76 10.63 -17.04
N MET A 115 10.54 10.47 -17.52
CA MET A 115 10.21 10.50 -18.95
C MET A 115 10.54 11.85 -19.57
N ALA A 116 10.21 12.96 -18.90
CA ALA A 116 10.55 14.31 -19.33
C ALA A 116 12.08 14.56 -19.45
N LEU A 117 12.89 13.81 -18.67
CA LEU A 117 14.36 13.85 -18.73
C LEU A 117 14.95 12.82 -19.70
N GLY A 118 14.11 12.10 -20.45
CA GLY A 118 14.52 11.14 -21.47
C GLY A 118 14.98 9.80 -20.91
N PHE A 119 14.51 9.40 -19.73
CA PHE A 119 14.62 8.02 -19.27
C PHE A 119 13.52 7.16 -19.90
N ASP A 120 13.82 5.89 -20.09
CA ASP A 120 12.89 4.92 -20.71
C ASP A 120 12.02 4.22 -19.64
N ALA A 121 12.56 4.06 -18.41
CA ALA A 121 11.87 3.37 -17.32
C ALA A 121 12.38 3.79 -15.94
N VAL A 122 11.56 3.49 -14.92
CA VAL A 122 11.90 3.60 -13.50
C VAL A 122 12.05 2.20 -12.91
N ALA A 123 13.22 1.90 -12.32
CA ALA A 123 13.45 0.67 -11.57
C ALA A 123 13.24 0.90 -10.07
N THR A 124 12.55 -0.03 -9.40
CA THR A 124 12.31 0.02 -7.97
C THR A 124 12.57 -1.32 -7.30
N GLY A 125 12.80 -1.30 -5.98
CA GLY A 125 13.01 -2.50 -5.17
C GLY A 125 11.73 -3.22 -4.76
N HIS A 126 10.66 -3.14 -5.52
CA HIS A 126 9.43 -3.85 -5.21
C HIS A 126 9.52 -5.34 -5.58
N TYR A 127 8.91 -6.16 -4.73
CA TYR A 127 8.74 -7.60 -4.95
C TYR A 127 7.42 -7.85 -5.69
N ALA A 128 7.45 -7.82 -6.98
CA ALA A 128 6.37 -8.23 -7.88
C ALA A 128 6.98 -8.61 -9.21
N ARG A 129 6.35 -9.49 -9.97
CA ARG A 129 6.78 -9.84 -11.32
C ARG A 129 6.00 -9.02 -12.33
N LEU A 130 6.72 -8.45 -13.27
CA LEU A 130 6.15 -7.66 -14.35
C LEU A 130 6.75 -8.13 -15.68
N SER A 131 5.90 -8.51 -16.59
CA SER A 131 6.24 -8.85 -17.97
C SER A 131 5.37 -8.07 -18.94
N LEU A 132 5.86 -7.92 -20.17
CA LEU A 132 5.07 -7.39 -21.29
C LEU A 132 4.81 -8.53 -22.27
N VAL A 133 3.56 -8.93 -22.38
CA VAL A 133 3.11 -9.95 -23.34
C VAL A 133 2.41 -9.22 -24.48
N ASP A 134 3.03 -9.23 -25.66
CA ASP A 134 2.56 -8.48 -26.83
C ASP A 134 2.36 -6.96 -26.52
N GLY A 135 3.22 -6.40 -25.67
CA GLY A 135 3.16 -5.00 -25.24
C GLY A 135 2.13 -4.70 -24.15
N VAL A 136 1.38 -5.70 -23.71
CA VAL A 136 0.40 -5.58 -22.60
C VAL A 136 1.07 -5.97 -21.28
N PRO A 137 0.99 -5.13 -20.23
CA PRO A 137 1.57 -5.46 -18.94
C PRO A 137 0.84 -6.61 -18.25
N GLU A 138 1.61 -7.55 -17.73
CA GLU A 138 1.14 -8.59 -16.80
C GLU A 138 1.86 -8.41 -15.46
N LEU A 139 1.12 -7.96 -14.45
CA LEU A 139 1.61 -7.84 -13.09
C LEU A 139 1.22 -9.10 -12.32
N ARG A 140 2.22 -9.75 -11.71
CA ARG A 140 2.03 -11.00 -10.96
C ARG A 140 2.63 -10.91 -9.57
N ARG A 141 2.17 -11.81 -8.67
CA ARG A 141 2.79 -11.96 -7.36
C ARG A 141 4.26 -12.34 -7.48
N SER A 142 5.04 -11.88 -6.51
CA SER A 142 6.43 -12.30 -6.33
C SER A 142 6.53 -13.78 -5.95
N VAL A 143 7.69 -14.39 -6.22
CA VAL A 143 7.99 -15.75 -5.74
C VAL A 143 8.10 -15.83 -4.22
N ASP A 144 8.58 -14.77 -3.56
CA ASP A 144 8.57 -14.64 -2.09
C ASP A 144 7.22 -14.10 -1.62
N SER A 145 6.30 -15.00 -1.30
CA SER A 145 4.96 -14.64 -0.84
C SER A 145 4.95 -13.80 0.44
N GLY A 146 5.99 -13.92 1.29
CA GLY A 146 6.14 -13.13 2.50
C GLY A 146 6.58 -11.69 2.23
N LYS A 147 7.04 -11.41 1.02
CA LYS A 147 7.49 -10.09 0.57
C LYS A 147 6.70 -9.54 -0.61
N ASP A 148 5.72 -10.29 -1.11
CA ASP A 148 4.90 -9.87 -2.24
C ASP A 148 4.30 -8.48 -2.04
N GLN A 149 4.50 -7.61 -3.03
CA GLN A 149 4.03 -6.23 -3.05
C GLN A 149 3.10 -5.95 -4.25
N SER A 150 2.65 -6.99 -4.94
CA SER A 150 1.70 -6.85 -6.04
C SER A 150 0.42 -6.11 -5.63
N TYR A 151 -0.01 -6.29 -4.36
CA TYR A 151 -1.14 -5.57 -3.79
C TYR A 151 -1.02 -4.05 -3.86
N VAL A 152 0.13 -3.49 -3.49
CA VAL A 152 0.33 -2.03 -3.50
C VAL A 152 0.71 -1.48 -4.86
N LEU A 153 0.97 -2.35 -5.83
CA LEU A 153 1.25 -2.02 -7.23
C LEU A 153 0.03 -2.22 -8.14
N ALA A 154 -0.99 -2.93 -7.67
CA ALA A 154 -2.18 -3.23 -8.47
C ALA A 154 -3.01 -1.99 -8.86
N SER A 155 -2.74 -0.84 -8.23
CA SER A 155 -3.34 0.46 -8.57
C SER A 155 -2.59 1.23 -9.65
N LEU A 156 -1.51 0.66 -10.22
CA LEU A 156 -0.77 1.29 -11.31
C LEU A 156 -1.51 1.09 -12.63
N THR A 157 -1.53 2.15 -13.43
CA THR A 157 -2.09 2.10 -14.78
C THR A 157 -1.21 1.26 -15.71
N PRO A 158 -1.75 0.74 -16.82
CA PRO A 158 -0.97 0.04 -17.83
C PRO A 158 0.23 0.86 -18.33
N GLU A 159 0.05 2.16 -18.52
CA GLU A 159 1.11 3.06 -18.97
C GLU A 159 2.25 3.16 -17.93
N GLN A 160 1.91 3.32 -16.65
CA GLN A 160 2.89 3.33 -15.57
C GLN A 160 3.65 2.00 -15.50
N LEU A 161 2.98 0.87 -15.71
CA LEU A 161 3.61 -0.44 -15.70
C LEU A 161 4.55 -0.65 -16.90
N ARG A 162 4.21 -0.17 -18.10
CA ARG A 162 5.10 -0.27 -19.28
C ARG A 162 6.46 0.39 -19.06
N HIS A 163 6.50 1.43 -18.25
CA HIS A 163 7.71 2.17 -17.92
C HIS A 163 8.31 1.81 -16.55
N SER A 164 7.95 0.66 -16.00
CA SER A 164 8.41 0.19 -14.69
C SER A 164 9.28 -1.07 -14.80
N LEU A 165 10.25 -1.20 -13.89
CA LEU A 165 11.05 -2.40 -13.73
C LEU A 165 11.05 -2.82 -12.27
N PHE A 166 10.73 -4.10 -12.01
CA PHE A 166 10.75 -4.73 -10.69
C PHE A 166 11.75 -5.88 -10.66
N PRO A 167 13.06 -5.59 -10.56
CA PRO A 167 14.11 -6.62 -10.72
C PRO A 167 14.14 -7.69 -9.63
N LEU A 168 13.34 -7.55 -8.56
CA LEU A 168 13.33 -8.46 -7.41
C LEU A 168 12.17 -9.46 -7.42
N GLY A 169 11.28 -9.41 -8.39
CA GLY A 169 10.05 -10.22 -8.42
C GLY A 169 10.29 -11.73 -8.39
N ASP A 170 11.39 -12.19 -8.99
CA ASP A 170 11.79 -13.61 -9.05
C ASP A 170 12.82 -14.01 -7.98
N SER A 171 12.88 -13.26 -6.86
CA SER A 171 13.91 -13.48 -5.84
C SER A 171 13.32 -13.62 -4.45
N TRP A 172 13.92 -14.51 -3.66
CA TRP A 172 13.68 -14.56 -2.23
C TRP A 172 14.45 -13.45 -1.51
N LYS A 173 13.89 -12.90 -0.47
CA LYS A 173 14.52 -11.84 0.32
C LYS A 173 15.90 -12.25 0.88
N THR A 174 16.06 -13.51 1.24
CA THR A 174 17.33 -14.08 1.70
C THR A 174 18.42 -13.95 0.63
N ASP A 175 18.08 -14.22 -0.62
CA ASP A 175 19.02 -14.19 -1.74
C ASP A 175 19.39 -12.74 -2.08
N VAL A 176 18.42 -11.83 -2.02
CA VAL A 176 18.65 -10.39 -2.21
C VAL A 176 19.63 -9.85 -1.15
N ARG A 177 19.52 -10.29 0.11
CA ARG A 177 20.46 -9.90 1.17
C ARG A 177 21.86 -10.50 0.97
N ALA A 178 21.96 -11.77 0.57
CA ALA A 178 23.21 -12.42 0.25
C ALA A 178 23.90 -11.75 -0.95
N GLU A 179 23.13 -11.39 -1.98
CA GLU A 179 23.62 -10.63 -3.14
C GLU A 179 24.16 -9.24 -2.72
N ALA A 180 23.41 -8.51 -1.90
CA ALA A 180 23.85 -7.22 -1.38
C ALA A 180 25.19 -7.33 -0.61
N GLU A 181 25.34 -8.37 0.19
CA GLU A 181 26.58 -8.63 0.96
C GLU A 181 27.75 -8.96 -0.01
N SER A 182 27.52 -9.82 -1.00
CA SER A 182 28.54 -10.19 -1.99
C SER A 182 29.00 -9.00 -2.85
N ARG A 183 28.13 -8.03 -3.07
CA ARG A 183 28.44 -6.78 -3.80
C ARG A 183 29.11 -5.71 -2.91
N GLY A 184 29.29 -5.96 -1.61
CA GLY A 184 29.84 -4.97 -0.67
C GLY A 184 28.90 -3.80 -0.36
N LEU A 185 27.59 -3.96 -0.56
CA LEU A 185 26.61 -2.94 -0.24
C LEU A 185 26.40 -2.85 1.30
N SER A 186 26.72 -1.71 1.90
CA SER A 186 26.66 -1.50 3.33
C SER A 186 25.25 -1.71 3.94
N VAL A 187 24.23 -1.63 3.10
CA VAL A 187 22.81 -1.80 3.47
C VAL A 187 22.35 -3.26 3.59
N ALA A 188 23.20 -4.25 3.30
CA ALA A 188 22.85 -5.68 3.31
C ALA A 188 22.20 -6.15 4.61
N LYS A 189 22.66 -5.64 5.77
CA LYS A 189 22.16 -5.98 7.12
C LYS A 189 21.13 -4.97 7.66
N LYS A 190 20.77 -3.95 6.88
CA LYS A 190 19.79 -2.96 7.30
C LYS A 190 18.42 -3.61 7.48
N PRO A 191 17.71 -3.36 8.61
CA PRO A 191 16.36 -3.87 8.80
C PRO A 191 15.41 -3.36 7.71
N ASP A 192 14.37 -4.15 7.43
CA ASP A 192 13.32 -3.72 6.52
C ASP A 192 12.53 -2.56 7.13
N SER A 193 12.06 -1.65 6.29
CA SER A 193 11.12 -0.61 6.71
C SER A 193 9.79 -1.25 7.08
N HIS A 194 9.28 -0.93 8.26
CA HIS A 194 7.99 -1.35 8.76
C HIS A 194 7.16 -0.10 9.03
N ASP A 195 5.85 -0.20 8.94
CA ASP A 195 4.90 0.86 9.23
C ASP A 195 4.84 2.01 8.19
N ILE A 196 3.91 2.92 8.43
CA ILE A 196 3.68 4.11 7.61
C ILE A 196 4.88 5.06 7.76
N CYS A 197 5.56 5.35 6.66
CA CYS A 197 6.84 6.08 6.66
C CYS A 197 6.80 7.48 7.31
N PHE A 198 5.66 8.16 7.27
CA PHE A 198 5.47 9.48 7.87
C PHE A 198 4.87 9.44 9.29
N ILE A 199 4.63 8.25 9.84
CA ILE A 199 4.23 7.99 11.24
C ILE A 199 5.29 7.11 11.92
N PRO A 200 6.46 7.67 12.22
CA PRO A 200 7.63 6.89 12.60
C PRO A 200 7.51 6.19 13.97
N ASP A 201 6.58 6.61 14.83
CA ASP A 201 6.27 5.98 16.11
C ASP A 201 5.17 4.90 15.99
N GLY A 202 4.56 4.77 14.82
CA GLY A 202 3.44 3.85 14.57
C GLY A 202 2.12 4.30 15.24
N ASP A 203 2.11 5.46 15.91
CA ASP A 203 0.90 5.96 16.57
C ASP A 203 0.05 6.81 15.61
N THR A 204 -0.68 6.11 14.74
CA THR A 204 -1.62 6.72 13.80
C THR A 204 -2.68 7.57 14.50
N ARG A 205 -3.14 7.14 15.69
CA ARG A 205 -4.15 7.88 16.43
C ARG A 205 -3.66 9.26 16.85
N SER A 206 -2.51 9.34 17.51
CA SER A 206 -1.92 10.61 17.91
C SER A 206 -1.55 11.49 16.72
N PHE A 207 -1.11 10.90 15.62
CA PHE A 207 -0.84 11.63 14.38
C PHE A 207 -2.11 12.32 13.85
N LEU A 208 -3.23 11.58 13.76
CA LEU A 208 -4.52 12.10 13.28
C LEU A 208 -5.12 13.11 14.25
N GLU A 209 -5.04 12.87 15.55
CA GLU A 209 -5.55 13.81 16.58
C GLU A 209 -4.85 15.16 16.51
N LYS A 210 -3.53 15.20 16.26
CA LYS A 210 -2.76 16.44 16.06
C LYS A 210 -3.20 17.24 14.82
N ARG A 211 -3.73 16.55 13.79
CA ARG A 211 -4.16 17.18 12.51
C ARG A 211 -5.63 17.55 12.50
N LEU A 212 -6.49 16.69 13.02
CA LEU A 212 -7.96 16.82 12.98
C LEU A 212 -8.54 17.45 14.26
N GLY A 213 -7.73 17.52 15.32
CA GLY A 213 -8.21 17.92 16.63
C GLY A 213 -9.09 16.84 17.29
N GLN A 214 -9.56 17.16 18.49
CA GLN A 214 -10.51 16.30 19.20
C GLN A 214 -11.93 16.59 18.72
N ARG A 215 -12.67 15.53 18.43
CA ARG A 215 -14.12 15.56 18.12
C ARG A 215 -14.78 14.48 18.94
N PRO A 216 -15.15 14.78 20.22
CA PRO A 216 -15.75 13.83 21.11
C PRO A 216 -17.01 13.18 20.53
N GLY A 217 -17.19 11.90 20.80
CA GLY A 217 -18.34 11.13 20.36
C GLY A 217 -18.54 9.90 21.23
N GLN A 218 -19.45 9.03 20.82
CA GLN A 218 -19.91 7.90 21.63
C GLN A 218 -19.59 6.55 20.97
N LEU A 219 -19.21 5.58 21.82
CA LEU A 219 -19.26 4.17 21.46
C LEU A 219 -20.64 3.63 21.80
N VAL A 220 -21.29 3.05 20.79
CA VAL A 220 -22.68 2.58 20.90
C VAL A 220 -22.73 1.11 20.54
N ASP A 221 -23.43 0.33 21.33
CA ASP A 221 -23.73 -1.07 21.01
C ASP A 221 -24.67 -1.13 19.79
N ALA A 222 -24.27 -1.86 18.78
CA ALA A 222 -24.99 -1.88 17.49
C ALA A 222 -26.35 -2.57 17.57
N GLU A 223 -26.54 -3.52 18.50
CA GLU A 223 -27.78 -4.28 18.68
C GLU A 223 -28.80 -3.53 19.55
N THR A 224 -28.32 -2.99 20.68
CA THR A 224 -29.21 -2.40 21.69
C THR A 224 -29.33 -0.88 21.59
N GLY A 225 -28.40 -0.20 20.89
CA GLY A 225 -28.29 1.25 20.87
C GLY A 225 -27.76 1.85 22.18
N ALA A 226 -27.32 1.04 23.13
CA ALA A 226 -26.82 1.52 24.42
C ALA A 226 -25.46 2.21 24.25
N VAL A 227 -25.27 3.34 24.95
CA VAL A 227 -23.99 4.02 25.02
C VAL A 227 -23.06 3.22 25.94
N LEU A 228 -21.89 2.83 25.43
CA LEU A 228 -20.91 2.01 26.12
C LEU A 228 -19.67 2.79 26.60
N GLY A 229 -19.49 4.00 26.09
CA GLY A 229 -18.38 4.86 26.45
C GLY A 229 -18.29 6.08 25.55
N GLU A 230 -17.27 6.89 25.78
CA GLU A 230 -16.96 8.08 25.00
C GLU A 230 -15.56 7.96 24.38
N HIS A 231 -15.30 8.75 23.33
CA HIS A 231 -14.01 8.82 22.67
C HIS A 231 -13.68 10.25 22.20
N THR A 232 -12.41 10.49 21.86
CA THR A 232 -11.91 11.82 21.44
C THR A 232 -12.05 12.08 19.93
N GLY A 233 -12.42 11.05 19.13
CA GLY A 233 -12.64 11.20 17.69
C GLY A 233 -12.79 9.85 16.99
N VAL A 234 -13.71 9.77 16.01
CA VAL A 234 -13.92 8.57 15.18
C VAL A 234 -12.69 8.18 14.38
N HIS A 235 -11.82 9.14 14.04
CA HIS A 235 -10.56 8.93 13.34
C HIS A 235 -9.54 8.07 14.12
N GLY A 236 -9.76 7.85 15.41
CA GLY A 236 -8.97 6.93 16.24
C GLY A 236 -9.39 5.46 16.13
N PHE A 237 -10.37 5.14 15.27
CA PHE A 237 -10.92 3.80 15.11
C PHE A 237 -10.88 3.31 13.67
N THR A 238 -10.90 1.98 13.54
CA THR A 238 -10.96 1.30 12.24
C THR A 238 -11.95 0.14 12.33
N VAL A 239 -12.71 -0.11 11.28
CA VAL A 239 -13.62 -1.27 11.20
C VAL A 239 -12.84 -2.56 11.42
N GLY A 240 -13.35 -3.42 12.31
CA GLY A 240 -12.68 -4.64 12.76
C GLY A 240 -11.71 -4.48 13.93
N GLN A 241 -11.49 -3.25 14.42
CA GLN A 241 -10.66 -3.01 15.61
C GLN A 241 -11.27 -3.65 16.85
N ARG A 242 -10.44 -4.39 17.62
CA ARG A 242 -10.80 -5.06 18.87
C ARG A 242 -10.21 -4.37 20.10
N LYS A 243 -8.95 -3.93 20.01
CA LYS A 243 -8.21 -3.37 21.15
C LYS A 243 -8.33 -1.85 21.18
N GLY A 244 -8.19 -1.26 22.39
CA GLY A 244 -8.18 0.18 22.58
C GLY A 244 -9.53 0.87 22.41
N LEU A 245 -10.64 0.15 22.62
CA LEU A 245 -12.00 0.72 22.53
C LEU A 245 -12.34 1.60 23.75
N GLY A 246 -11.68 1.39 24.90
CA GLY A 246 -11.98 2.16 26.12
C GLY A 246 -13.33 1.80 26.77
N ILE A 247 -13.87 0.62 26.46
CA ILE A 247 -15.13 0.13 27.06
C ILE A 247 -14.79 -0.60 28.34
N GLU A 248 -15.30 -0.09 29.47
CA GLU A 248 -15.05 -0.67 30.79
C GLU A 248 -15.98 -1.87 31.10
N ALA A 249 -17.22 -1.82 30.63
CA ALA A 249 -18.17 -2.88 30.84
C ALA A 249 -17.97 -4.05 29.86
N PRO A 250 -17.81 -5.29 30.38
CA PRO A 250 -17.75 -6.46 29.51
C PRO A 250 -19.08 -6.64 28.76
N ALA A 251 -19.03 -7.33 27.61
CA ALA A 251 -20.28 -7.72 26.94
C ALA A 251 -21.06 -8.73 27.80
N PRO A 252 -22.39 -8.74 27.74
CA PRO A 252 -23.23 -9.67 28.54
C PRO A 252 -22.87 -11.15 28.30
N ASP A 253 -22.39 -11.49 27.09
CA ASP A 253 -21.95 -12.83 26.71
C ASP A 253 -20.46 -13.10 27.00
N GLY A 254 -19.74 -12.14 27.61
CA GLY A 254 -18.31 -12.20 27.91
C GLY A 254 -17.38 -12.18 26.69
N ARG A 255 -17.91 -11.97 25.48
CA ARG A 255 -17.13 -11.98 24.25
C ARG A 255 -16.53 -10.62 23.92
N PRO A 256 -15.42 -10.55 23.19
CA PRO A 256 -14.85 -9.29 22.72
C PRO A 256 -15.81 -8.55 21.79
N ARG A 257 -15.81 -7.21 21.92
CA ARG A 257 -16.47 -6.30 20.99
C ARG A 257 -15.49 -5.82 19.91
N TYR A 258 -16.04 -5.49 18.76
CA TYR A 258 -15.32 -5.00 17.57
C TYR A 258 -16.01 -3.76 17.02
N VAL A 259 -15.25 -2.86 16.42
CA VAL A 259 -15.81 -1.74 15.65
C VAL A 259 -16.47 -2.29 14.40
N LEU A 260 -17.77 -2.03 14.25
CA LEU A 260 -18.56 -2.46 13.09
C LEU A 260 -18.73 -1.34 12.06
N SER A 261 -18.96 -0.12 12.51
CA SER A 261 -19.08 1.04 11.63
C SER A 261 -18.65 2.33 12.33
N LEU A 262 -18.29 3.31 11.49
CA LEU A 262 -17.88 4.65 11.88
C LEU A 262 -18.85 5.64 11.24
N GLU A 263 -19.39 6.55 12.04
CA GLU A 263 -20.30 7.62 11.60
C GLU A 263 -19.66 8.99 11.89
N PRO A 264 -18.87 9.54 10.97
CA PRO A 264 -18.10 10.76 11.24
C PRO A 264 -18.93 12.00 11.51
N VAL A 265 -20.15 12.07 10.95
CA VAL A 265 -21.04 13.22 11.09
C VAL A 265 -21.62 13.29 12.51
N SER A 266 -22.12 12.17 13.02
CA SER A 266 -22.67 12.06 14.39
C SER A 266 -21.59 11.88 15.46
N GLY A 267 -20.36 11.54 15.07
CA GLY A 267 -19.32 11.13 16.00
C GLY A 267 -19.57 9.77 16.63
N THR A 268 -20.34 8.88 16.00
CA THR A 268 -20.71 7.59 16.60
C THR A 268 -19.80 6.48 16.08
N VAL A 269 -19.29 5.67 17.01
CA VAL A 269 -18.60 4.40 16.73
C VAL A 269 -19.50 3.25 17.17
N LYS A 270 -20.01 2.48 16.21
CA LYS A 270 -20.83 1.29 16.52
C LYS A 270 -19.93 0.09 16.76
N VAL A 271 -20.19 -0.61 17.85
CA VAL A 271 -19.46 -1.81 18.24
C VAL A 271 -20.41 -2.98 18.43
N GLY A 272 -19.93 -4.20 18.15
CA GLY A 272 -20.73 -5.40 18.26
C GLY A 272 -19.89 -6.67 18.25
N SER A 273 -20.51 -7.81 17.96
CA SER A 273 -19.88 -9.11 17.99
C SER A 273 -18.99 -9.36 16.75
N ALA A 274 -18.08 -10.35 16.84
CA ALA A 274 -17.28 -10.77 15.70
C ALA A 274 -18.11 -11.35 14.54
N ARG A 275 -19.35 -11.78 14.80
CA ARG A 275 -20.27 -12.31 13.78
C ARG A 275 -20.75 -11.21 12.85
N ASP A 276 -20.95 -10.01 13.40
CA ASP A 276 -21.48 -8.85 12.68
C ASP A 276 -20.44 -8.19 11.76
N LEU A 277 -19.18 -8.66 11.82
CA LEU A 277 -18.09 -8.24 10.92
C LEU A 277 -18.03 -9.01 9.60
N GLY A 278 -18.84 -10.05 9.46
CA GLY A 278 -18.84 -10.88 8.26
C GLY A 278 -19.34 -10.10 7.05
N VAL A 279 -18.49 -9.87 6.08
CA VAL A 279 -18.82 -9.24 4.79
C VAL A 279 -18.92 -10.31 3.74
N HIS A 280 -20.00 -10.32 2.98
CA HIS A 280 -20.24 -11.25 1.87
C HIS A 280 -20.11 -10.57 0.51
N VAL A 281 -20.34 -9.27 0.44
CA VAL A 281 -20.24 -8.48 -0.80
C VAL A 281 -19.41 -7.24 -0.54
N ILE A 282 -18.46 -7.00 -1.44
CA ILE A 282 -17.65 -5.76 -1.48
C ILE A 282 -18.11 -4.95 -2.68
N GLU A 283 -18.42 -3.68 -2.46
CA GLU A 283 -18.64 -2.69 -3.50
C GLU A 283 -17.39 -1.81 -3.60
N ALA A 284 -16.87 -1.65 -4.80
CA ALA A 284 -15.65 -0.89 -5.04
C ALA A 284 -15.76 -0.04 -6.30
N ASN A 285 -15.10 1.12 -6.30
CA ASN A 285 -15.15 2.10 -7.36
C ASN A 285 -13.76 2.34 -7.96
N ARG A 286 -13.72 2.97 -9.12
CA ARG A 286 -12.51 3.34 -9.85
C ARG A 286 -11.63 2.12 -10.12
N PRO A 287 -12.13 1.14 -10.87
CA PRO A 287 -11.32 -0.03 -11.18
C PRO A 287 -10.12 0.35 -12.06
N ILE A 288 -8.99 -0.30 -11.81
CA ILE A 288 -7.79 -0.23 -12.63
C ILE A 288 -7.50 -1.64 -13.12
N TRP A 289 -7.26 -1.77 -14.41
CA TRP A 289 -7.00 -3.02 -15.11
C TRP A 289 -5.56 -2.99 -15.66
N PRO A 290 -4.57 -3.56 -14.95
CA PRO A 290 -3.17 -3.55 -15.37
C PRO A 290 -2.92 -4.09 -16.78
N SER A 291 -3.70 -5.09 -17.18
CA SER A 291 -3.62 -5.73 -18.51
C SER A 291 -4.52 -5.09 -19.57
N GLU A 292 -5.11 -3.91 -19.33
CA GLU A 292 -6.05 -3.25 -20.22
C GLU A 292 -7.31 -4.08 -20.58
N ARG A 293 -7.58 -5.12 -19.77
CA ARG A 293 -8.70 -6.04 -20.00
C ARG A 293 -9.64 -6.00 -18.79
N PRO A 294 -10.69 -5.17 -18.84
CA PRO A 294 -11.78 -5.25 -17.86
C PRO A 294 -12.38 -6.67 -17.84
N LEU A 295 -13.03 -7.02 -16.73
CA LEU A 295 -13.75 -8.29 -16.66
C LEU A 295 -14.90 -8.31 -17.65
N ASP A 296 -15.02 -9.40 -18.40
CA ASP A 296 -16.14 -9.64 -19.33
C ASP A 296 -17.18 -10.53 -18.62
N GLY A 297 -17.99 -9.88 -17.76
CA GLY A 297 -19.00 -10.54 -16.93
C GLY A 297 -18.45 -11.15 -15.64
N PRO A 298 -19.28 -11.98 -14.95
CA PRO A 298 -18.90 -12.60 -13.68
C PRO A 298 -17.66 -13.48 -13.83
N THR A 299 -16.62 -13.18 -13.07
CA THR A 299 -15.31 -13.81 -13.19
C THR A 299 -14.89 -14.42 -11.85
N GLU A 300 -14.59 -15.72 -11.84
CA GLU A 300 -13.99 -16.39 -10.68
C GLU A 300 -12.58 -15.86 -10.43
N CYS A 301 -12.29 -15.51 -9.19
CA CYS A 301 -11.02 -14.94 -8.79
C CYS A 301 -10.75 -15.20 -7.30
N VAL A 302 -9.54 -14.87 -6.86
CA VAL A 302 -9.26 -14.68 -5.44
C VAL A 302 -9.01 -13.21 -5.16
N VAL A 303 -9.41 -12.74 -3.98
CA VAL A 303 -9.30 -11.32 -3.63
C VAL A 303 -8.47 -11.11 -2.38
N GLN A 304 -7.78 -9.98 -2.36
CA GLN A 304 -7.02 -9.48 -1.21
C GLN A 304 -7.46 -8.06 -0.91
N VAL A 305 -7.74 -7.76 0.36
CA VAL A 305 -8.24 -6.44 0.81
C VAL A 305 -7.28 -5.70 1.74
N ARG A 306 -6.10 -6.25 1.99
CA ARG A 306 -5.04 -5.66 2.82
C ARG A 306 -3.68 -6.14 2.34
N ALA A 307 -2.65 -5.30 2.47
CA ALA A 307 -1.28 -5.64 2.06
C ALA A 307 -0.74 -6.93 2.71
N HIS A 308 -1.08 -7.20 3.97
CA HIS A 308 -0.71 -8.41 4.71
C HIS A 308 -1.94 -9.23 5.09
N GLY A 309 -2.95 -9.28 4.22
CA GLY A 309 -4.16 -10.07 4.39
C GLY A 309 -4.09 -11.42 3.70
N GLY A 310 -4.89 -12.38 4.17
CA GLY A 310 -5.17 -13.61 3.43
C GLY A 310 -5.95 -13.32 2.14
N ILE A 311 -5.95 -14.30 1.26
CA ILE A 311 -6.76 -14.31 0.04
C ILE A 311 -8.06 -15.09 0.28
N VAL A 312 -9.14 -14.69 -0.40
CA VAL A 312 -10.46 -15.33 -0.30
C VAL A 312 -11.00 -15.54 -1.72
N GLU A 313 -11.60 -16.69 -1.97
CA GLU A 313 -12.29 -16.98 -3.23
C GLU A 313 -13.51 -16.09 -3.41
N ALA A 314 -13.72 -15.61 -4.62
CA ALA A 314 -14.78 -14.67 -4.95
C ALA A 314 -15.20 -14.76 -6.42
N VAL A 315 -16.35 -14.18 -6.71
CA VAL A 315 -16.77 -13.82 -8.07
C VAL A 315 -16.80 -12.30 -8.16
N ALA A 316 -16.08 -11.75 -9.10
CA ALA A 316 -16.07 -10.31 -9.36
C ALA A 316 -16.75 -9.98 -10.69
N GLU A 317 -17.47 -8.87 -10.73
CA GLU A 317 -18.17 -8.39 -11.91
C GLU A 317 -18.06 -6.87 -11.98
N VAL A 318 -17.83 -6.35 -13.20
CA VAL A 318 -17.93 -4.92 -13.46
C VAL A 318 -19.39 -4.51 -13.37
N SER A 319 -19.66 -3.44 -12.66
CA SER A 319 -21.00 -2.90 -12.41
C SER A 319 -21.04 -1.38 -12.67
N GLY A 320 -22.25 -0.83 -12.74
CA GLY A 320 -22.46 0.56 -13.16
C GLY A 320 -22.55 0.74 -14.69
N ASP A 321 -23.31 1.72 -15.12
CA ASP A 321 -23.57 1.98 -16.55
C ASP A 321 -22.29 2.39 -17.33
N SER A 322 -21.30 2.97 -16.63
CA SER A 322 -20.00 3.41 -17.17
C SER A 322 -18.88 2.42 -16.95
N GLY A 323 -19.11 1.27 -16.27
CA GLY A 323 -18.06 0.33 -15.93
C GLY A 323 -17.07 0.84 -14.87
N ASP A 324 -17.49 1.82 -14.07
CA ASP A 324 -16.67 2.52 -13.07
C ASP A 324 -16.73 1.89 -11.68
N SER A 325 -17.42 0.78 -11.53
CA SER A 325 -17.61 0.07 -10.29
C SER A 325 -17.39 -1.43 -10.47
N VAL A 326 -17.05 -2.10 -9.37
CA VAL A 326 -16.89 -3.56 -9.29
C VAL A 326 -17.64 -4.06 -8.08
N THR A 327 -18.44 -5.10 -8.28
CA THR A 327 -19.06 -5.87 -7.21
C THR A 327 -18.33 -7.19 -7.04
N VAL A 328 -17.93 -7.51 -5.81
CA VAL A 328 -17.21 -8.74 -5.47
C VAL A 328 -18.04 -9.54 -4.48
N GLN A 329 -18.49 -10.72 -4.90
CA GLN A 329 -19.20 -11.69 -4.05
C GLN A 329 -18.22 -12.70 -3.49
N LEU A 330 -18.03 -12.70 -2.17
CA LEU A 330 -17.11 -13.58 -1.48
C LEU A 330 -17.73 -14.96 -1.29
N ARG A 331 -16.96 -16.02 -1.49
CA ARG A 331 -17.38 -17.41 -1.25
C ARG A 331 -17.51 -17.70 0.24
N GLU A 332 -16.67 -17.08 1.06
CA GLU A 332 -16.71 -17.13 2.51
C GLU A 332 -16.69 -15.69 3.09
N PRO A 333 -17.39 -15.44 4.22
CA PRO A 333 -17.42 -14.11 4.80
C PRO A 333 -16.05 -13.65 5.28
N LEU A 334 -15.62 -12.49 4.82
CA LEU A 334 -14.38 -11.85 5.23
C LEU A 334 -14.65 -10.82 6.34
N ARG A 335 -13.80 -10.83 7.37
CA ARG A 335 -13.96 -9.92 8.50
C ARG A 335 -13.07 -8.70 8.38
N GLY A 336 -13.62 -7.56 8.80
CA GLY A 336 -12.87 -6.31 8.93
C GLY A 336 -12.44 -5.72 7.59
N VAL A 337 -13.28 -5.85 6.57
CA VAL A 337 -13.19 -5.08 5.33
C VAL A 337 -13.57 -3.65 5.65
N ALA A 338 -12.70 -2.71 5.36
CA ALA A 338 -12.92 -1.29 5.65
C ALA A 338 -13.03 -0.46 4.37
N PRO A 339 -14.03 0.42 4.24
CA PRO A 339 -14.06 1.41 3.17
C PRO A 339 -12.77 2.24 3.15
N GLY A 340 -12.30 2.58 1.95
CA GLY A 340 -11.04 3.30 1.74
C GLY A 340 -9.83 2.41 1.49
N GLN A 341 -9.90 1.11 1.84
CA GLN A 341 -8.92 0.11 1.39
C GLN A 341 -9.12 -0.19 -0.11
N VAL A 342 -8.17 -0.93 -0.68
CA VAL A 342 -8.27 -1.44 -2.05
C VAL A 342 -8.61 -2.93 -2.01
N VAL A 343 -9.51 -3.38 -2.87
CA VAL A 343 -9.64 -4.80 -3.21
C VAL A 343 -8.81 -5.07 -4.46
N VAL A 344 -7.97 -6.08 -4.41
CA VAL A 344 -7.18 -6.55 -5.56
C VAL A 344 -7.69 -7.92 -5.96
N LEU A 345 -7.95 -8.07 -7.25
CA LEU A 345 -8.46 -9.29 -7.88
C LEU A 345 -7.31 -10.04 -8.52
N TYR A 346 -7.19 -11.32 -8.22
CA TYR A 346 -6.16 -12.18 -8.80
C TYR A 346 -6.78 -13.40 -9.49
N ARG A 347 -6.20 -13.79 -10.62
CA ARG A 347 -6.37 -15.10 -11.20
C ARG A 347 -5.25 -15.99 -10.69
N THR A 348 -5.62 -17.08 -10.03
CA THR A 348 -4.66 -18.07 -9.53
C THR A 348 -3.88 -18.72 -10.69
N ASP A 349 -2.58 -18.83 -10.52
CA ASP A 349 -1.68 -19.48 -11.46
C ASP A 349 -0.53 -20.13 -10.68
N ALA A 350 -0.63 -21.45 -10.50
CA ALA A 350 0.35 -22.19 -9.70
C ALA A 350 1.73 -22.29 -10.37
N ALA A 351 1.82 -22.12 -11.68
CA ALA A 351 3.07 -22.24 -12.43
C ALA A 351 3.82 -20.89 -12.46
N GLU A 352 3.09 -19.82 -12.73
CA GLU A 352 3.69 -18.50 -12.96
C GLU A 352 3.39 -17.49 -11.84
N GLY A 353 2.69 -17.91 -10.77
CA GLY A 353 2.21 -17.04 -9.70
C GLY A 353 0.98 -16.20 -10.12
N ASP A 354 0.15 -15.87 -9.13
CA ASP A 354 -1.14 -15.25 -9.36
C ASP A 354 -1.03 -13.95 -10.17
N LEU A 355 -1.82 -13.84 -11.23
CA LEU A 355 -1.91 -12.67 -12.08
C LEU A 355 -2.88 -11.65 -11.47
N VAL A 356 -2.48 -10.41 -11.35
CA VAL A 356 -3.37 -9.29 -11.02
C VAL A 356 -4.31 -9.03 -12.18
N LEU A 357 -5.60 -9.29 -11.98
CA LEU A 357 -6.65 -8.95 -12.94
C LEU A 357 -6.98 -7.48 -12.88
N GLY A 358 -7.17 -6.95 -11.68
CA GLY A 358 -7.50 -5.56 -11.44
C GLY A 358 -7.52 -5.19 -9.97
N SER A 359 -7.73 -3.92 -9.71
CA SER A 359 -7.94 -3.39 -8.37
C SER A 359 -9.02 -2.32 -8.37
N ALA A 360 -9.68 -2.12 -7.23
CA ALA A 360 -10.66 -1.04 -7.07
C ALA A 360 -10.70 -0.55 -5.61
N LYS A 361 -11.08 0.72 -5.39
CA LYS A 361 -11.20 1.29 -4.05
C LYS A 361 -12.52 0.87 -3.41
N ILE A 362 -12.46 0.23 -2.24
CA ILE A 362 -13.65 -0.23 -1.50
C ILE A 362 -14.46 0.98 -1.05
N SER A 363 -15.71 1.05 -1.50
CA SER A 363 -16.68 2.09 -1.17
C SER A 363 -17.73 1.64 -0.17
N GLY A 364 -18.08 0.34 -0.17
CA GLY A 364 -19.09 -0.24 0.70
C GLY A 364 -18.95 -1.74 0.88
N THR A 365 -19.70 -2.29 1.84
CA THR A 365 -19.73 -3.72 2.17
C THR A 365 -21.14 -4.13 2.59
N ARG A 366 -21.51 -5.37 2.28
CA ARG A 366 -22.78 -5.98 2.70
C ARG A 366 -22.56 -7.42 3.17
#